data_a7514954d233525098b3f8d64dc3eaaf
#
_entry.id   a7514954d233525098b3f8d64dc3eaaf
#
_cell.length_a   1.000
_cell.length_b   1.000
_cell.length_c   1.000
_cell.angle_alpha   90.00
_cell.angle_beta   90.00
_cell.angle_gamma   90.00
#
_symmetry.space_group_name_H-M   'P 1'
#
loop_
_entity.id
_entity.type
_entity.pdbx_description
1 polymer ?
#
loop_
_entity_poly.entity_id
_entity_poly.type
_entity_poly.pdbx_seq_one_letter_code
_entity_poly.pdbx_strand_id
1 'polypeptide(L)'
;MIKFIGEYNVKVDDKGRVIFPAAFKGIMPADGDMRFVVRKDVFENCLEMYTFAEWERQSELVRSKLNITFNEKHARFWRAYMHNSAIVEPDAKLGRISIPKKLLELIGVTKEVVFSGNDHKIEIWAKENFESGIISNEEFTAIANMLSDL
;
A
#
# COMPACT_ATOMS: atom_id res chain seq x y z
N MET A 1 14.13 11.35 4.19
CA MET A 1 13.39 10.11 3.93
C MET A 1 11.93 10.26 4.35
N ILE A 2 11.02 9.89 3.48
CA ILE A 2 9.59 10.03 3.77
C ILE A 2 9.13 8.86 4.64
N LYS A 3 8.46 9.19 5.75
CA LYS A 3 7.88 8.19 6.65
C LYS A 3 6.41 8.50 6.90
N PHE A 4 5.55 7.53 6.59
CA PHE A 4 4.11 7.69 6.78
C PHE A 4 3.70 7.11 8.12
N ILE A 5 3.03 7.92 8.93
CA ILE A 5 2.57 7.54 10.27
C ILE A 5 1.15 8.06 10.45
N GLY A 6 0.29 7.22 11.03
CA GLY A 6 -1.08 7.60 11.34
C GLY A 6 -2.11 6.86 10.52
N GLU A 7 -3.34 6.89 10.99
CA GLU A 7 -4.48 6.20 10.41
C GLU A 7 -5.59 7.19 10.10
N TYR A 8 -6.18 7.10 8.90
CA TYR A 8 -7.18 8.04 8.43
C TYR A 8 -8.29 7.30 7.71
N ASN A 9 -9.53 7.52 8.14
CA ASN A 9 -10.72 6.97 7.49
C ASN A 9 -11.12 7.89 6.35
N VAL A 10 -11.33 7.34 5.16
CA VAL A 10 -11.68 8.11 3.97
C VAL A 10 -12.81 7.41 3.23
N LYS A 11 -13.82 8.19 2.81
CA LYS A 11 -14.91 7.67 1.99
C LYS A 11 -14.48 7.52 0.54
N VAL A 12 -14.98 6.46 -0.09
CA VAL A 12 -14.77 6.20 -1.51
C VAL A 12 -16.01 6.67 -2.26
N ASP A 13 -15.83 7.49 -3.30
CA ASP A 13 -16.94 7.93 -4.13
C ASP A 13 -17.31 6.86 -5.19
N ASP A 14 -18.37 7.13 -5.94
CA ASP A 14 -18.91 6.19 -6.94
C ASP A 14 -17.91 5.83 -8.05
N LYS A 15 -16.90 6.66 -8.24
CA LYS A 15 -15.89 6.46 -9.29
C LYS A 15 -14.59 5.86 -8.77
N GLY A 16 -14.56 5.46 -7.50
CA GLY A 16 -13.36 4.90 -6.88
C GLY A 16 -12.34 5.94 -6.45
N ARG A 17 -12.76 7.20 -6.32
CA ARG A 17 -11.86 8.27 -5.89
C ARG A 17 -11.93 8.45 -4.37
N VAL A 18 -10.78 8.72 -3.79
CA VAL A 18 -10.63 9.01 -2.37
C VAL A 18 -9.78 10.26 -2.20
N ILE A 19 -10.06 11.06 -1.17
CA ILE A 19 -9.22 12.22 -0.87
C ILE A 19 -7.98 11.70 -0.16
N PHE A 20 -6.81 12.03 -0.71
CA PHE A 20 -5.54 11.64 -0.11
C PHE A 20 -5.37 12.41 1.21
N PRO A 21 -5.05 11.72 2.33
CA PRO A 21 -4.95 12.40 3.63
C PRO A 21 -3.95 13.55 3.59
N ALA A 22 -4.40 14.72 4.06
CA ALA A 22 -3.59 15.93 4.06
C ALA A 22 -2.29 15.77 4.87
N ALA A 23 -2.34 14.99 5.95
CA ALA A 23 -1.17 14.71 6.76
C ALA A 23 -0.07 13.99 5.99
N PHE A 24 -0.45 13.07 5.09
CA PHE A 24 0.50 12.38 4.24
C PHE A 24 1.02 13.29 3.13
N LYS A 25 0.13 14.11 2.56
CA LYS A 25 0.53 15.08 1.54
C LYS A 25 1.55 16.08 2.09
N GLY A 26 1.35 16.50 3.33
CA GLY A 26 2.18 17.53 3.98
C GLY A 26 3.64 17.12 4.20
N ILE A 27 3.94 15.83 4.27
CA ILE A 27 5.32 15.35 4.46
C ILE A 27 6.04 15.09 3.13
N MET A 28 5.32 15.23 2.01
CA MET A 28 5.91 15.03 0.69
C MET A 28 6.50 16.34 0.16
N PRO A 29 7.57 16.27 -0.64
CA PRO A 29 8.14 17.49 -1.24
C PRO A 29 7.11 18.19 -2.12
N ALA A 30 6.94 19.50 -1.95
CA ALA A 30 5.91 20.29 -2.64
C ALA A 30 6.07 20.26 -4.17
N ASP A 31 7.30 20.20 -4.65
CA ASP A 31 7.65 20.18 -6.07
C ASP A 31 8.24 18.85 -6.52
N GLY A 32 8.06 17.81 -5.69
CA GLY A 32 8.55 16.47 -5.99
C GLY A 32 7.57 15.66 -6.84
N ASP A 33 7.98 14.43 -7.10
CA ASP A 33 7.15 13.46 -7.79
C ASP A 33 5.99 13.04 -6.86
N MET A 34 4.76 13.27 -7.28
CA MET A 34 3.56 12.94 -6.51
C MET A 34 2.91 11.64 -6.97
N ARG A 35 3.58 10.89 -7.84
CA ARG A 35 3.05 9.60 -8.29
C ARG A 35 3.25 8.55 -7.21
N PHE A 36 2.26 7.68 -7.08
CA PHE A 36 2.30 6.51 -6.23
C PHE A 36 1.99 5.27 -7.06
N VAL A 37 2.50 4.14 -6.61
CA VAL A 37 2.11 2.84 -7.16
C VAL A 37 1.27 2.13 -6.10
N VAL A 38 0.06 1.73 -6.50
CA VAL A 38 -0.87 0.99 -5.64
C VAL A 38 -0.98 -0.43 -6.17
N ARG A 39 -0.87 -1.41 -5.28
CA ARG A 39 -0.97 -2.82 -5.64
C ARG A 39 -1.45 -3.64 -4.44
N LYS A 40 -1.94 -4.86 -4.73
CA LYS A 40 -2.35 -5.79 -3.66
C LYS A 40 -1.12 -6.24 -2.87
N ASP A 41 -1.22 -6.19 -1.54
CA ASP A 41 -0.17 -6.74 -0.67
C ASP A 41 0.02 -8.24 -0.92
N VAL A 42 1.25 -8.72 -0.80
CA VAL A 42 1.58 -10.13 -1.06
C VAL A 42 0.91 -11.06 -0.05
N PHE A 43 0.84 -10.65 1.20
CA PHE A 43 0.35 -11.50 2.28
C PHE A 43 -1.01 -11.10 2.83
N GLU A 44 -1.25 -9.79 2.95
CA GLU A 44 -2.43 -9.27 3.64
C GLU A 44 -3.53 -8.85 2.67
N ASN A 45 -4.76 -8.79 3.17
CA ASN A 45 -5.91 -8.38 2.38
C ASN A 45 -6.05 -6.86 2.35
N CYS A 46 -5.01 -6.20 1.88
CA CYS A 46 -4.97 -4.74 1.76
C CYS A 46 -4.21 -4.35 0.49
N LEU A 47 -4.23 -3.07 0.18
CA LEU A 47 -3.39 -2.51 -0.88
C LEU A 47 -2.17 -1.86 -0.26
N GLU A 48 -1.03 -1.97 -0.94
CA GLU A 48 0.17 -1.20 -0.65
C GLU A 48 0.21 0.03 -1.55
N MET A 49 0.61 1.15 -0.99
CA MET A 49 0.77 2.39 -1.73
C MET A 49 2.16 2.95 -1.45
N TYR A 50 3.00 2.94 -2.46
CA TYR A 50 4.38 3.41 -2.38
C TYR A 50 4.53 4.70 -3.17
N THR A 51 5.40 5.61 -2.72
CA THR A 51 5.89 6.64 -3.64
C THR A 51 6.58 5.95 -4.80
N PHE A 52 6.65 6.61 -5.96
CA PHE A 52 7.25 5.98 -7.14
C PHE A 52 8.71 5.58 -6.86
N ALA A 53 9.47 6.42 -6.18
CA ALA A 53 10.87 6.11 -5.84
C ALA A 53 10.99 4.89 -4.92
N GLU A 54 10.11 4.80 -3.91
CA GLU A 54 10.12 3.64 -3.00
C GLU A 54 9.65 2.38 -3.73
N TRP A 55 8.69 2.51 -4.63
CA TRP A 55 8.26 1.40 -5.49
C TRP A 55 9.44 0.84 -6.31
N GLU A 56 10.22 1.71 -6.93
CA GLU A 56 11.38 1.28 -7.69
C GLU A 56 12.34 0.48 -6.81
N ARG A 57 12.62 0.98 -5.61
CA ARG A 57 13.52 0.32 -4.66
C ARG A 57 12.96 -1.05 -4.24
N GLN A 58 11.69 -1.12 -3.87
CA GLN A 58 11.06 -2.37 -3.41
C GLN A 58 10.96 -3.39 -4.54
N SER A 59 10.56 -2.96 -5.72
CA SER A 59 10.43 -3.86 -6.86
C SER A 59 11.78 -4.43 -7.31
N GLU A 60 12.83 -3.63 -7.23
CA GLU A 60 14.18 -4.11 -7.53
C GLU A 60 14.66 -5.15 -6.52
N LEU A 61 14.35 -4.96 -5.24
CA LEU A 61 14.68 -5.95 -4.20
C LEU A 61 13.99 -7.28 -4.48
N VAL A 62 12.71 -7.25 -4.83
CA VAL A 62 11.98 -8.47 -5.17
C VAL A 62 12.57 -9.10 -6.44
N ARG A 63 12.78 -8.27 -7.46
CA ARG A 63 13.31 -8.71 -8.75
C ARG A 63 14.69 -9.39 -8.61
N SER A 64 15.52 -8.86 -7.71
CA SER A 64 16.87 -9.38 -7.50
C SER A 64 16.89 -10.81 -6.93
N LYS A 65 15.80 -11.24 -6.34
CA LYS A 65 15.67 -12.60 -5.77
C LYS A 65 15.15 -13.61 -6.79
N LEU A 66 14.85 -13.18 -8.01
CA LEU A 66 14.21 -13.99 -9.02
C LEU A 66 15.12 -14.22 -10.22
N ASN A 67 14.97 -15.39 -10.83
CA ASN A 67 15.55 -15.71 -12.12
C ASN A 67 14.42 -15.87 -13.13
N ILE A 68 13.89 -14.76 -13.62
CA ILE A 68 12.69 -14.78 -14.48
C ILE A 68 13.00 -15.26 -15.91
N THR A 69 14.27 -15.27 -16.30
CA THR A 69 14.66 -15.68 -17.65
C THR A 69 14.63 -17.20 -17.80
N PHE A 70 15.12 -17.92 -16.79
CA PHE A 70 15.28 -19.37 -16.90
C PHE A 70 14.51 -20.18 -15.87
N ASN A 71 13.73 -19.55 -14.99
CA ASN A 71 12.90 -20.25 -14.01
C ASN A 71 11.44 -19.89 -14.23
N GLU A 72 10.66 -20.86 -14.67
CA GLU A 72 9.25 -20.63 -14.99
C GLU A 72 8.42 -20.18 -13.80
N LYS A 73 8.65 -20.77 -12.61
CA LYS A 73 7.92 -20.37 -11.40
C LYS A 73 8.24 -18.92 -11.02
N HIS A 74 9.50 -18.51 -11.15
CA HIS A 74 9.90 -17.14 -10.87
C HIS A 74 9.27 -16.17 -11.87
N ALA A 75 9.21 -16.54 -13.14
CA ALA A 75 8.57 -15.72 -14.17
C ALA A 75 7.07 -15.55 -13.88
N ARG A 76 6.40 -16.62 -13.45
CA ARG A 76 4.97 -16.57 -13.08
C ARG A 76 4.74 -15.71 -11.84
N PHE A 77 5.60 -15.85 -10.83
CA PHE A 77 5.51 -15.03 -9.63
C PHE A 77 5.65 -13.54 -9.99
N TRP A 78 6.64 -13.20 -10.79
CA TRP A 78 6.88 -11.82 -11.17
C TRP A 78 5.69 -11.23 -11.93
N ARG A 79 5.10 -12.00 -12.86
CA ARG A 79 3.91 -11.56 -13.58
C ARG A 79 2.75 -11.29 -12.63
N ALA A 80 2.51 -12.18 -11.68
CA ALA A 80 1.47 -12.02 -10.67
C ALA A 80 1.75 -10.82 -9.76
N TYR A 81 3.02 -10.63 -9.39
CA TYR A 81 3.46 -9.50 -8.57
C TYR A 81 3.16 -8.17 -9.25
N MET A 82 3.40 -8.07 -10.56
CA MET A 82 3.13 -6.87 -11.34
C MET A 82 1.65 -6.69 -11.70
N HIS A 83 0.90 -7.77 -11.63
CA HIS A 83 -0.53 -7.77 -11.98
C HIS A 83 -1.33 -6.92 -11.00
N ASN A 84 -2.35 -6.22 -11.49
CA ASN A 84 -3.22 -5.36 -10.68
C ASN A 84 -2.46 -4.23 -9.96
N SER A 85 -1.41 -3.72 -10.58
CA SER A 85 -0.72 -2.51 -10.11
C SER A 85 -1.25 -1.31 -10.88
N ALA A 86 -1.30 -0.16 -10.23
CA ALA A 86 -1.74 1.08 -10.87
C ALA A 86 -0.90 2.25 -10.38
N ILE A 87 -0.62 3.18 -11.29
CA ILE A 87 -0.01 4.45 -10.92
C ILE A 87 -1.14 5.42 -10.64
N VAL A 88 -1.10 6.07 -9.48
CA VAL A 88 -2.09 7.06 -9.08
C VAL A 88 -1.38 8.35 -8.67
N GLU A 89 -2.09 9.47 -8.80
CA GLU A 89 -1.54 10.78 -8.46
C GLU A 89 -2.68 11.65 -7.93
N PRO A 90 -2.49 12.38 -6.82
CA PRO A 90 -3.53 13.29 -6.33
C PRO A 90 -3.82 14.38 -7.35
N ASP A 91 -5.10 14.65 -7.61
CA ASP A 91 -5.48 15.71 -8.54
C ASP A 91 -5.18 17.09 -7.94
N ALA A 92 -5.05 18.09 -8.82
CA ALA A 92 -4.67 19.44 -8.42
C ALA A 92 -5.78 20.19 -7.68
N LYS A 93 -7.04 19.79 -7.86
CA LYS A 93 -8.17 20.50 -7.27
C LYS A 93 -8.46 20.12 -5.83
N LEU A 94 -8.70 18.83 -5.57
CA LEU A 94 -9.15 18.35 -4.26
C LEU A 94 -8.18 17.35 -3.63
N GLY A 95 -7.08 17.04 -4.29
CA GLY A 95 -6.14 16.03 -3.80
C GLY A 95 -6.73 14.62 -3.80
N ARG A 96 -7.62 14.32 -4.76
CA ARG A 96 -8.21 12.99 -4.87
C ARG A 96 -7.32 12.08 -5.69
N ILE A 97 -7.29 10.81 -5.29
CA ILE A 97 -6.67 9.78 -6.11
C ILE A 97 -7.75 8.82 -6.58
N SER A 98 -7.58 8.32 -7.80
CA SER A 98 -8.50 7.33 -8.39
C SER A 98 -7.89 5.95 -8.24
N ILE A 99 -8.48 5.14 -7.38
CA ILE A 99 -8.04 3.75 -7.20
C ILE A 99 -8.91 2.88 -8.11
N PRO A 100 -8.31 2.03 -8.95
CA PRO A 100 -9.10 1.15 -9.80
C PRO A 100 -10.11 0.35 -8.98
N LYS A 101 -11.35 0.33 -9.43
CA LYS A 101 -12.43 -0.39 -8.73
C LYS A 101 -12.10 -1.85 -8.50
N LYS A 102 -11.41 -2.46 -9.45
CA LYS A 102 -10.95 -3.85 -9.33
C LYS A 102 -10.09 -4.08 -8.09
N LEU A 103 -9.21 -3.14 -7.76
CA LEU A 103 -8.38 -3.24 -6.55
C LEU A 103 -9.22 -3.06 -5.29
N LEU A 104 -10.15 -2.12 -5.30
CA LEU A 104 -11.06 -1.90 -4.16
C LEU A 104 -11.92 -3.14 -3.90
N GLU A 105 -12.45 -3.75 -4.96
CA GLU A 105 -13.23 -4.98 -4.86
C GLU A 105 -12.40 -6.12 -4.32
N LEU A 106 -11.15 -6.20 -4.75
CA LEU A 106 -10.23 -7.27 -4.35
C LEU A 106 -10.01 -7.32 -2.83
N ILE A 107 -10.03 -6.16 -2.19
CA ILE A 107 -9.86 -6.06 -0.73
C ILE A 107 -11.18 -5.86 0.03
N GLY A 108 -12.31 -5.97 -0.67
CA GLY A 108 -13.64 -5.96 -0.04
C GLY A 108 -14.14 -4.60 0.41
N VAL A 109 -13.75 -3.53 -0.27
CA VAL A 109 -14.20 -2.19 0.09
C VAL A 109 -15.67 -2.00 -0.29
N THR A 110 -16.46 -1.47 0.66
CA THR A 110 -17.85 -1.08 0.40
C THR A 110 -18.01 0.44 0.31
N LYS A 111 -17.72 1.18 1.39
CA LYS A 111 -17.92 2.64 1.44
C LYS A 111 -16.70 3.41 1.87
N GLU A 112 -15.92 2.86 2.77
CA GLU A 112 -14.80 3.57 3.38
C GLU A 112 -13.55 2.71 3.40
N VAL A 113 -12.41 3.37 3.32
CA VAL A 113 -11.10 2.76 3.47
C VAL A 113 -10.38 3.39 4.65
N VAL A 114 -9.41 2.66 5.19
CA VAL A 114 -8.46 3.20 6.16
C VAL A 114 -7.12 3.31 5.46
N PHE A 115 -6.57 4.52 5.46
CA PHE A 115 -5.19 4.77 5.05
C PHE A 115 -4.33 4.64 6.30
N SER A 116 -3.47 3.64 6.34
CA SER A 116 -2.60 3.38 7.48
C SER A 116 -1.14 3.59 7.09
N GLY A 117 -0.49 4.56 7.71
CA GLY A 117 0.93 4.81 7.51
C GLY A 117 1.74 3.66 8.09
N ASN A 118 2.62 3.11 7.28
CA ASN A 118 3.44 1.98 7.67
C ASN A 118 4.90 2.23 7.29
N ASP A 119 5.43 3.35 7.82
CA ASP A 119 6.80 3.81 7.61
C ASP A 119 7.08 4.16 6.16
N HIS A 120 7.67 3.26 5.39
CA HIS A 120 8.08 3.48 4.00
C HIS A 120 6.93 3.40 2.99
N LYS A 121 5.74 3.00 3.43
CA LYS A 121 4.57 2.83 2.57
C LYS A 121 3.29 3.19 3.32
N ILE A 122 2.21 3.27 2.57
CA ILE A 122 0.86 3.40 3.11
C ILE A 122 0.13 2.10 2.80
N GLU A 123 -0.66 1.60 3.75
CA GLU A 123 -1.58 0.50 3.49
C GLU A 123 -2.99 1.05 3.37
N ILE A 124 -3.75 0.50 2.44
CA ILE A 124 -5.15 0.85 2.24
C ILE A 124 -5.99 -0.39 2.52
N TRP A 125 -6.83 -0.30 3.55
CA TRP A 125 -7.69 -1.39 4.00
C TRP A 125 -9.14 -1.03 3.82
N ALA A 126 -9.99 -2.03 3.51
CA ALA A 126 -11.41 -1.86 3.72
C ALA A 126 -11.63 -1.60 5.20
N LYS A 127 -12.44 -0.61 5.55
CA LYS A 127 -12.67 -0.24 6.96
C LYS A 127 -13.10 -1.44 7.80
N GLU A 128 -13.95 -2.29 7.26
CA GLU A 128 -14.50 -3.47 7.93
C GLU A 128 -13.42 -4.50 8.29
N ASN A 129 -12.30 -4.50 7.56
CA ASN A 129 -11.25 -5.51 7.70
C ASN A 129 -9.99 -5.01 8.39
N PHE A 130 -9.91 -3.72 8.68
CA PHE A 130 -8.68 -3.12 9.21
C PHE A 130 -8.25 -3.74 10.54
N GLU A 131 -9.17 -3.82 11.49
CA GLU A 131 -8.85 -4.36 12.81
C GLU A 131 -8.41 -5.83 12.76
N SER A 132 -8.98 -6.61 11.86
CA SER A 132 -8.62 -8.02 11.72
C SER A 132 -7.20 -8.23 11.17
N GLY A 133 -6.61 -7.22 10.56
CA GLY A 133 -5.23 -7.25 10.09
C GLY A 133 -4.20 -6.99 11.17
N ILE A 134 -4.64 -6.62 12.37
CA ILE A 134 -3.74 -6.33 13.50
C ILE A 134 -3.67 -7.56 14.40
N ILE A 135 -2.47 -8.04 14.68
CA ILE A 135 -2.28 -9.20 15.56
C ILE A 135 -2.67 -8.85 17.00
N SER A 136 -2.96 -9.86 17.79
CA SER A 136 -3.31 -9.68 19.19
C SER A 136 -2.14 -9.07 19.97
N ASN A 137 -2.46 -8.41 21.08
CA ASN A 137 -1.44 -7.85 21.95
C ASN A 137 -0.51 -8.94 22.50
N GLU A 138 -1.06 -10.13 22.73
CA GLU A 138 -0.27 -11.28 23.21
C GLU A 138 0.74 -11.74 22.16
N GLU A 139 0.32 -11.87 20.90
CA GLU A 139 1.23 -12.21 19.80
C GLU A 139 2.28 -11.12 19.60
N PHE A 140 1.86 -9.87 19.64
CA PHE A 140 2.78 -8.73 19.52
C PHE A 140 3.87 -8.79 20.57
N THR A 141 3.49 -9.01 21.84
CA THR A 141 4.44 -9.08 22.94
C THR A 141 5.37 -10.28 22.80
N ALA A 142 4.84 -11.44 22.41
CA ALA A 142 5.64 -12.64 22.20
C ALA A 142 6.72 -12.43 21.14
N ILE A 143 6.35 -11.81 20.02
CA ILE A 143 7.30 -11.51 18.95
C ILE A 143 8.33 -10.48 19.41
N ALA A 144 7.88 -9.44 20.15
CA ALA A 144 8.78 -8.42 20.67
C ALA A 144 9.85 -9.03 21.59
N ASN A 145 9.46 -9.99 22.44
CA ASN A 145 10.39 -10.68 23.31
C ASN A 145 11.41 -11.52 22.51
N MET A 146 10.97 -12.18 21.45
CA MET A 146 11.86 -12.91 20.55
C MET A 146 12.89 -11.99 19.91
N LEU A 147 12.44 -10.82 19.45
CA LEU A 147 13.31 -9.85 18.78
C LEU A 147 14.31 -9.23 19.75
N SER A 148 13.91 -8.98 20.99
CA SER A 148 14.79 -8.36 21.99
C SER A 148 15.91 -9.29 22.48
N ASP A 149 15.76 -10.60 22.26
CA ASP A 149 16.76 -11.61 22.65
C ASP A 149 17.84 -11.84 21.57
N LEU A 150 17.72 -11.17 20.43
CA LEU A 150 18.65 -11.32 19.31
C LEU A 150 19.95 -10.49 19.50
#